data_3ffc517c469c486c8acfaea9d202b286
#
_entry.id   3ffc517c469c486c8acfaea9d202b286
#
_cell.length_a   1.000
_cell.length_b   1.000
_cell.length_c   1.000
_cell.angle_alpha   90.00
_cell.angle_beta   90.00
_cell.angle_gamma   90.00
#
_symmetry.space_group_name_H-M   'P 1'
#
loop_
_entity.id
_entity.type
_entity.pdbx_description
1 polymer ?
#
loop_
_entity_poly.entity_id
_entity_poly.type
_entity_poly.pdbx_seq_one_letter_code
_entity_poly.pdbx_strand_id
1 'polypeptide(L)'
;MENVLITGATSGIGYEITKIFAQNQHDLLLCARDKKKLIEIREKLINEYKVKVFIFSKDLSKEKDVEELYREIMELGINVDILINNAGAGYVGEFINESYDRDKSIMSLNMNAVTYLTKVFANEMIKINKGKILNVASTGSYHPGPYTAVYYATKAYVLSFTEALAEEMKEYNITVSALCPGATKTNFSKKAGKKR
;
A
#
# COMPACT_ATOMS: atom_id res chain seq x y z
N MET A 1 -13.01 -13.51 -11.37
CA MET A 1 -12.43 -13.40 -10.02
C MET A 1 -11.00 -12.92 -10.21
N GLU A 2 -10.58 -11.86 -9.54
CA GLU A 2 -9.23 -11.29 -9.66
C GLU A 2 -8.49 -11.46 -8.33
N ASN A 3 -7.17 -11.59 -8.36
CA ASN A 3 -6.31 -11.63 -7.18
C ASN A 3 -5.85 -10.23 -6.82
N VAL A 4 -6.12 -9.78 -5.60
CA VAL A 4 -5.87 -8.42 -5.13
C VAL A 4 -4.82 -8.41 -4.02
N LEU A 5 -3.66 -7.82 -4.28
CA LEU A 5 -2.64 -7.57 -3.26
C LEU A 5 -2.89 -6.22 -2.60
N ILE A 6 -3.05 -6.23 -1.27
CA ILE A 6 -3.30 -5.02 -0.47
C ILE A 6 -2.23 -4.89 0.61
N THR A 7 -1.46 -3.81 0.56
CA THR A 7 -0.49 -3.49 1.62
C THR A 7 -1.12 -2.62 2.70
N GLY A 8 -0.73 -2.82 3.95
CA GLY A 8 -1.33 -2.12 5.10
C GLY A 8 -2.78 -2.54 5.38
N ALA A 9 -3.14 -3.78 5.08
CA ALA A 9 -4.49 -4.32 5.10
C ALA A 9 -5.16 -4.43 6.48
N THR A 10 -4.43 -4.20 7.60
CA THR A 10 -4.94 -4.49 8.95
C THR A 10 -5.66 -3.33 9.63
N SER A 11 -5.72 -2.15 9.02
CA SER A 11 -6.37 -0.98 9.64
C SER A 11 -6.72 0.12 8.63
N GLY A 12 -7.62 1.01 9.03
CA GLY A 12 -7.96 2.21 8.28
C GLY A 12 -8.41 1.93 6.85
N ILE A 13 -7.93 2.72 5.91
CA ILE A 13 -8.32 2.65 4.50
C ILE A 13 -8.03 1.27 3.91
N GLY A 14 -6.86 0.68 4.18
CA GLY A 14 -6.49 -0.64 3.68
C GLY A 14 -7.44 -1.74 4.14
N TYR A 15 -7.92 -1.70 5.38
CA TYR A 15 -8.89 -2.66 5.89
C TYR A 15 -10.28 -2.48 5.23
N GLU A 16 -10.72 -1.24 5.03
CA GLU A 16 -12.00 -0.97 4.34
C GLU A 16 -11.94 -1.42 2.87
N ILE A 17 -10.83 -1.14 2.18
CA ILE A 17 -10.60 -1.64 0.82
C ILE A 17 -10.62 -3.18 0.79
N THR A 18 -9.97 -3.83 1.77
CA THR A 18 -9.97 -5.30 1.90
C THR A 18 -11.39 -5.87 1.98
N LYS A 19 -12.27 -5.25 2.78
CA LYS A 19 -13.67 -5.68 2.88
C LYS A 19 -14.42 -5.50 1.56
N ILE A 20 -14.23 -4.37 0.88
CA ILE A 20 -14.89 -4.10 -0.39
C ILE A 20 -14.54 -5.16 -1.43
N PHE A 21 -13.26 -5.52 -1.56
CA PHE A 21 -12.84 -6.56 -2.49
C PHE A 21 -13.36 -7.95 -2.11
N ALA A 22 -13.37 -8.30 -0.81
CA ALA A 22 -13.97 -9.54 -0.34
C ALA A 22 -15.48 -9.63 -0.65
N GLN A 23 -16.23 -8.55 -0.41
CA GLN A 23 -17.65 -8.44 -0.75
C GLN A 23 -17.93 -8.64 -2.24
N ASN A 24 -17.01 -8.20 -3.10
CA ASN A 24 -17.07 -8.38 -4.54
C ASN A 24 -16.45 -9.70 -5.03
N GLN A 25 -16.24 -10.65 -4.12
CA GLN A 25 -15.80 -12.02 -4.45
C GLN A 25 -14.40 -12.09 -5.10
N HIS A 26 -13.48 -11.19 -4.76
CA HIS A 26 -12.08 -11.26 -5.17
C HIS A 26 -11.25 -12.07 -4.18
N ASP A 27 -10.26 -12.79 -4.65
CA ASP A 27 -9.26 -13.45 -3.81
C ASP A 27 -8.21 -12.43 -3.33
N LEU A 28 -7.77 -12.54 -2.08
CA LEU A 28 -7.01 -11.51 -1.40
C LEU A 28 -5.62 -11.97 -0.98
N LEU A 29 -4.63 -11.11 -1.20
CA LEU A 29 -3.27 -11.23 -0.69
C LEU A 29 -3.05 -10.03 0.26
N LEU A 30 -3.04 -10.27 1.54
CA LEU A 30 -3.00 -9.22 2.57
C LEU A 30 -1.61 -9.11 3.17
N CYS A 31 -0.98 -7.95 3.06
CA CYS A 31 0.33 -7.67 3.63
C CYS A 31 0.24 -6.62 4.74
N ALA A 32 0.80 -6.94 5.93
CA ALA A 32 0.96 -6.02 7.05
C ALA A 32 1.97 -6.59 8.06
N ARG A 33 2.36 -5.79 9.08
CA ARG A 33 3.33 -6.23 10.11
C ARG A 33 2.71 -7.12 11.19
N ASP A 34 1.45 -6.88 11.53
CA ASP A 34 0.76 -7.57 12.62
C ASP A 34 0.17 -8.91 12.13
N LYS A 35 0.94 -9.99 12.35
CA LYS A 35 0.56 -11.35 11.95
C LYS A 35 -0.72 -11.82 12.63
N LYS A 36 -0.89 -11.52 13.92
CA LYS A 36 -2.10 -11.94 14.65
C LYS A 36 -3.34 -11.34 14.05
N LYS A 37 -3.31 -10.03 13.80
CA LYS A 37 -4.41 -9.32 13.18
C LYS A 37 -4.69 -9.74 11.74
N LEU A 38 -3.66 -10.08 10.97
CA LEU A 38 -3.84 -10.68 9.63
C LEU A 38 -4.59 -12.02 9.70
N ILE A 39 -4.26 -12.87 10.67
CA ILE A 39 -4.95 -14.16 10.88
C ILE A 39 -6.43 -13.93 11.21
N GLU A 40 -6.74 -13.06 12.17
CA GLU A 40 -8.12 -12.73 12.55
C GLU A 40 -8.93 -12.20 11.36
N ILE A 41 -8.35 -11.30 10.57
CA ILE A 41 -8.99 -10.74 9.38
C ILE A 41 -9.22 -11.83 8.32
N ARG A 42 -8.22 -12.68 8.06
CA ARG A 42 -8.33 -13.80 7.12
C ARG A 42 -9.49 -14.71 7.49
N GLU A 43 -9.55 -15.17 8.75
CA GLU A 43 -10.61 -16.07 9.22
C GLU A 43 -11.99 -15.44 9.06
N LYS A 44 -12.13 -14.18 9.44
CA LYS A 44 -13.36 -13.42 9.26
C LYS A 44 -13.80 -13.37 7.80
N LEU A 45 -12.90 -12.99 6.88
CA LEU A 45 -13.23 -12.83 5.47
C LEU A 45 -13.56 -14.17 4.79
N ILE A 46 -12.83 -15.23 5.11
CA ILE A 46 -13.13 -16.59 4.61
C ILE A 46 -14.50 -17.05 5.07
N ASN A 47 -14.83 -16.84 6.34
CA ASN A 47 -16.11 -17.25 6.92
C ASN A 47 -17.28 -16.44 6.33
N GLU A 48 -17.12 -15.14 6.17
CA GLU A 48 -18.19 -14.23 5.76
C GLU A 48 -18.41 -14.24 4.23
N TYR A 49 -17.32 -14.22 3.44
CA TYR A 49 -17.41 -14.03 1.98
C TYR A 49 -17.01 -15.26 1.15
N LYS A 50 -16.44 -16.31 1.78
CA LYS A 50 -16.01 -17.56 1.08
C LYS A 50 -14.92 -17.35 0.03
N VAL A 51 -14.14 -16.27 0.12
CA VAL A 51 -13.00 -15.96 -0.76
C VAL A 51 -11.71 -16.59 -0.23
N LYS A 52 -10.71 -16.77 -1.10
CA LYS A 52 -9.36 -17.17 -0.66
C LYS A 52 -8.63 -15.96 -0.11
N VAL A 53 -7.92 -16.16 1.01
CA VAL A 53 -7.15 -15.08 1.65
C VAL A 53 -5.77 -15.60 2.04
N PHE A 54 -4.74 -15.06 1.38
CA PHE A 54 -3.34 -15.28 1.70
C PHE A 54 -2.83 -14.13 2.58
N ILE A 55 -1.95 -14.40 3.53
CA ILE A 55 -1.42 -13.39 4.44
C ILE A 55 0.09 -13.38 4.45
N PHE A 56 0.68 -12.19 4.42
CA PHE A 56 2.12 -11.95 4.42
C PHE A 56 2.46 -10.98 5.56
N SER A 57 3.22 -11.49 6.56
CA SER A 57 3.64 -10.65 7.69
C SER A 57 5.00 -10.04 7.39
N LYS A 58 5.02 -8.81 6.84
CA LYS A 58 6.23 -8.11 6.38
C LYS A 58 6.26 -6.66 6.85
N ASP A 59 7.45 -6.15 7.15
CA ASP A 59 7.71 -4.74 7.39
C ASP A 59 8.25 -4.07 6.12
N LEU A 60 7.37 -3.49 5.34
CA LEU A 60 7.71 -2.88 4.05
C LEU A 60 8.59 -1.62 4.15
N SER A 61 8.98 -1.18 5.36
CA SER A 61 10.07 -0.21 5.52
C SER A 61 11.47 -0.83 5.33
N LYS A 62 11.54 -2.17 5.25
CA LYS A 62 12.76 -2.94 5.05
C LYS A 62 12.78 -3.51 3.63
N GLU A 63 13.82 -3.19 2.88
CA GLU A 63 14.00 -3.63 1.49
C GLU A 63 13.88 -5.16 1.34
N LYS A 64 14.56 -5.90 2.21
CA LYS A 64 14.51 -7.36 2.23
C LYS A 64 13.07 -7.90 2.35
N ASP A 65 12.26 -7.33 3.22
CA ASP A 65 10.88 -7.76 3.43
C ASP A 65 10.01 -7.46 2.19
N VAL A 66 10.31 -6.38 1.45
CA VAL A 66 9.62 -6.02 0.20
C VAL A 66 9.96 -7.01 -0.91
N GLU A 67 11.23 -7.37 -1.06
CA GLU A 67 11.69 -8.38 -2.02
C GLU A 67 11.14 -9.78 -1.70
N GLU A 68 11.14 -10.15 -0.41
CA GLU A 68 10.57 -11.41 0.06
C GLU A 68 9.08 -11.50 -0.22
N LEU A 69 8.32 -10.41 -0.03
CA LEU A 69 6.89 -10.39 -0.35
C LEU A 69 6.64 -10.76 -1.82
N TYR A 70 7.37 -10.14 -2.74
CA TYR A 70 7.25 -10.46 -4.17
C TYR A 70 7.61 -11.92 -4.44
N ARG A 71 8.75 -12.39 -3.94
CA ARG A 71 9.21 -13.76 -4.15
C ARG A 71 8.20 -14.80 -3.64
N GLU A 72 7.69 -14.64 -2.40
CA GLU A 72 6.72 -15.55 -1.80
C GLU A 72 5.41 -15.61 -2.61
N ILE A 73 4.94 -14.48 -3.16
CA ILE A 73 3.76 -14.46 -4.03
C ILE A 73 4.02 -15.21 -5.35
N MET A 74 5.19 -15.00 -5.95
CA MET A 74 5.55 -15.70 -7.19
C MET A 74 5.73 -17.21 -6.97
N GLU A 75 6.29 -17.64 -5.83
CA GLU A 75 6.43 -19.05 -5.46
C GLU A 75 5.07 -19.75 -5.28
N LEU A 76 4.02 -19.02 -4.91
CA LEU A 76 2.65 -19.55 -4.85
C LEU A 76 2.01 -19.71 -6.24
N GLY A 77 2.64 -19.22 -7.30
CA GLY A 77 2.08 -19.25 -8.66
C GLY A 77 0.84 -18.37 -8.84
N ILE A 78 0.67 -17.34 -8.00
CA ILE A 78 -0.49 -16.45 -8.03
C ILE A 78 -0.17 -15.20 -8.85
N ASN A 79 -0.92 -14.96 -9.91
CA ASN A 79 -0.88 -13.70 -10.63
C ASN A 79 -1.64 -12.62 -9.83
N VAL A 80 -1.03 -11.49 -9.58
CA VAL A 80 -1.68 -10.33 -8.97
C VAL A 80 -2.32 -9.49 -10.07
N ASP A 81 -3.64 -9.48 -10.15
CA ASP A 81 -4.40 -8.69 -11.12
C ASP A 81 -4.54 -7.23 -10.68
N ILE A 82 -4.62 -6.99 -9.36
CA ILE A 82 -4.80 -5.67 -8.77
C ILE A 82 -3.80 -5.47 -7.63
N LEU A 83 -2.95 -4.44 -7.73
CA LEU A 83 -2.04 -4.02 -6.68
C LEU A 83 -2.57 -2.77 -5.97
N ILE A 84 -2.73 -2.83 -4.64
CA ILE A 84 -3.09 -1.69 -3.80
C ILE A 84 -1.93 -1.34 -2.87
N ASN A 85 -1.14 -0.36 -3.23
CA ASN A 85 -0.10 0.22 -2.40
C ASN A 85 -0.72 1.21 -1.40
N ASN A 86 -1.17 0.70 -0.26
CA ASN A 86 -1.82 1.52 0.78
C ASN A 86 -0.97 1.65 2.05
N ALA A 87 -0.03 0.75 2.31
CA ALA A 87 0.86 0.87 3.47
C ALA A 87 1.57 2.23 3.49
N GLY A 88 1.55 2.89 4.63
CA GLY A 88 2.18 4.18 4.79
C GLY A 88 2.32 4.59 6.25
N ALA A 89 3.28 5.47 6.52
CA ALA A 89 3.54 6.06 7.83
C ALA A 89 3.86 7.54 7.70
N GLY A 90 3.72 8.25 8.80
CA GLY A 90 4.08 9.65 8.92
C GLY A 90 4.18 10.06 10.38
N TYR A 91 4.64 11.28 10.64
CA TYR A 91 4.63 11.87 11.96
C TYR A 91 4.23 13.35 11.89
N VAL A 92 3.92 13.92 13.05
CA VAL A 92 3.68 15.35 13.25
C VAL A 92 4.62 15.84 14.34
N GLY A 93 5.53 16.75 14.00
CA GLY A 93 6.53 17.31 14.91
C GLY A 93 7.53 18.17 14.16
N GLU A 94 8.37 18.90 14.91
CA GLU A 94 9.45 19.70 14.32
C GLU A 94 10.48 18.79 13.65
N PHE A 95 10.85 19.08 12.42
CA PHE A 95 11.77 18.28 11.62
C PHE A 95 13.12 18.05 12.31
N ILE A 96 13.65 19.09 12.94
CA ILE A 96 14.96 19.04 13.62
C ILE A 96 14.99 18.18 14.88
N ASN A 97 13.83 17.90 15.48
CA ASN A 97 13.70 17.10 16.70
C ASN A 97 13.40 15.62 16.43
N GLU A 98 13.16 15.25 15.18
CA GLU A 98 12.90 13.86 14.81
C GLU A 98 14.20 13.15 14.41
N SER A 99 14.28 11.84 14.65
CA SER A 99 15.43 11.06 14.26
C SER A 99 15.46 10.81 12.76
N TYR A 100 16.65 10.88 12.17
CA TYR A 100 16.83 10.52 10.74
C TYR A 100 16.41 9.08 10.43
N ASP A 101 16.57 8.14 11.37
CA ASP A 101 16.16 6.75 11.18
C ASP A 101 14.63 6.64 10.98
N ARG A 102 13.86 7.47 11.67
CA ARG A 102 12.41 7.54 11.47
C ARG A 102 12.06 8.12 10.11
N ASP A 103 12.71 9.19 9.71
CA ASP A 103 12.54 9.79 8.39
C ASP A 103 12.89 8.78 7.29
N LYS A 104 14.03 8.09 7.42
CA LYS A 104 14.46 7.03 6.51
C LYS A 104 13.43 5.91 6.42
N SER A 105 12.89 5.46 7.55
CA SER A 105 11.84 4.43 7.59
C SER A 105 10.57 4.87 6.87
N ILE A 106 10.15 6.13 7.04
CA ILE A 106 8.99 6.70 6.35
C ILE A 106 9.24 6.77 4.84
N MET A 107 10.39 7.27 4.41
CA MET A 107 10.76 7.31 2.98
C MET A 107 10.82 5.91 2.37
N SER A 108 11.43 4.96 3.07
CA SER A 108 11.52 3.57 2.60
C SER A 108 10.13 2.94 2.44
N LEU A 109 9.23 3.14 3.40
CA LEU A 109 7.88 2.59 3.32
C LEU A 109 7.02 3.29 2.26
N ASN A 110 7.02 4.64 2.26
CA ASN A 110 6.08 5.42 1.45
C ASN A 110 6.55 5.58 -0.01
N MET A 111 7.84 5.48 -0.29
CA MET A 111 8.42 5.69 -1.63
C MET A 111 9.04 4.41 -2.17
N ASN A 112 10.10 3.88 -1.53
CA ASN A 112 10.86 2.76 -2.07
C ASN A 112 10.02 1.50 -2.23
N ALA A 113 9.24 1.13 -1.20
CA ALA A 113 8.36 -0.04 -1.25
C ALA A 113 7.28 0.12 -2.34
N VAL A 114 6.67 1.30 -2.44
CA VAL A 114 5.67 1.59 -3.49
C VAL A 114 6.30 1.47 -4.87
N THR A 115 7.46 2.06 -5.07
CA THR A 115 8.18 2.02 -6.36
C THR A 115 8.56 0.59 -6.74
N TYR A 116 9.14 -0.17 -5.81
CA TYR A 116 9.57 -1.54 -6.08
C TYR A 116 8.38 -2.46 -6.41
N LEU A 117 7.35 -2.49 -5.54
CA LEU A 117 6.18 -3.34 -5.76
C LEU A 117 5.45 -2.98 -7.04
N THR A 118 5.29 -1.67 -7.31
CA THR A 118 4.71 -1.20 -8.57
C THR A 118 5.50 -1.71 -9.76
N LYS A 119 6.83 -1.61 -9.73
CA LYS A 119 7.70 -2.04 -10.84
C LYS A 119 7.63 -3.53 -11.09
N VAL A 120 7.76 -4.35 -10.04
CA VAL A 120 7.79 -5.82 -10.22
C VAL A 120 6.41 -6.36 -10.66
N PHE A 121 5.32 -5.89 -10.06
CA PHE A 121 3.98 -6.34 -10.46
C PHE A 121 3.52 -5.75 -11.79
N ALA A 122 3.89 -4.51 -12.14
CA ALA A 122 3.63 -3.99 -13.49
C ALA A 122 4.31 -4.85 -14.56
N ASN A 123 5.55 -5.31 -14.34
CA ASN A 123 6.22 -6.22 -15.26
C ASN A 123 5.46 -7.56 -15.43
N GLU A 124 4.87 -8.11 -14.36
CA GLU A 124 4.03 -9.31 -14.48
C GLU A 124 2.72 -9.02 -15.23
N MET A 125 2.09 -7.87 -14.95
CA MET A 125 0.88 -7.42 -15.63
C MET A 125 1.10 -7.17 -17.13
N ILE A 126 2.27 -6.63 -17.51
CA ILE A 126 2.66 -6.43 -18.94
C ILE A 126 2.69 -7.77 -19.70
N LYS A 127 3.22 -8.84 -19.10
CA LYS A 127 3.29 -10.16 -19.75
C LYS A 127 1.92 -10.69 -20.16
N ILE A 128 0.88 -10.33 -19.43
CA ILE A 128 -0.50 -10.75 -19.68
C ILE A 128 -1.38 -9.64 -20.29
N ASN A 129 -0.78 -8.47 -20.56
CA ASN A 129 -1.44 -7.28 -21.10
C ASN A 129 -2.70 -6.88 -20.34
N LYS A 130 -2.67 -6.96 -19.02
CA LYS A 130 -3.80 -6.66 -18.13
C LYS A 130 -3.33 -6.39 -16.70
N GLY A 131 -3.87 -5.36 -16.06
CA GLY A 131 -3.62 -5.09 -14.64
C GLY A 131 -4.23 -3.80 -14.14
N LYS A 132 -4.26 -3.66 -12.82
CA LYS A 132 -4.71 -2.43 -12.15
C LYS A 132 -3.79 -2.13 -10.97
N ILE A 133 -3.37 -0.89 -10.84
CA ILE A 133 -2.52 -0.42 -9.74
C ILE A 133 -3.17 0.79 -9.08
N LEU A 134 -3.37 0.74 -7.78
CA LEU A 134 -3.83 1.86 -6.98
C LEU A 134 -2.77 2.23 -5.96
N ASN A 135 -2.25 3.45 -6.05
CA ASN A 135 -1.33 4.01 -5.08
C ASN A 135 -2.06 4.99 -4.15
N VAL A 136 -2.00 4.75 -2.85
CA VAL A 136 -2.64 5.63 -1.87
C VAL A 136 -1.70 6.78 -1.53
N ALA A 137 -1.97 7.93 -2.12
CA ALA A 137 -1.33 9.22 -1.85
C ALA A 137 -2.00 9.93 -0.65
N SER A 138 -2.27 11.21 -0.75
CA SER A 138 -2.94 12.04 0.28
C SER A 138 -3.35 13.38 -0.31
N THR A 139 -4.32 14.07 0.27
CA THR A 139 -4.50 15.51 -0.01
C THR A 139 -3.25 16.33 0.33
N GLY A 140 -2.39 15.84 1.25
CA GLY A 140 -1.07 16.42 1.51
C GLY A 140 -0.08 16.32 0.34
N SER A 141 -0.41 15.65 -0.75
CA SER A 141 0.41 15.61 -1.97
C SER A 141 0.41 16.93 -2.73
N TYR A 142 -0.59 17.78 -2.51
CA TYR A 142 -0.83 18.98 -3.31
C TYR A 142 -0.21 20.27 -2.72
N HIS A 143 0.34 20.21 -1.50
CA HIS A 143 0.91 21.38 -0.84
C HIS A 143 1.94 20.99 0.22
N PRO A 144 2.88 21.87 0.59
CA PRO A 144 3.81 21.62 1.68
C PRO A 144 3.06 21.52 3.03
N GLY A 145 3.59 20.69 3.94
CA GLY A 145 3.02 20.49 5.27
C GLY A 145 4.04 20.79 6.37
N PRO A 146 4.04 22.01 6.96
CA PRO A 146 4.86 22.28 8.15
C PRO A 146 4.59 21.24 9.25
N TYR A 147 5.61 20.87 10.01
CA TYR A 147 5.59 19.80 11.03
C TYR A 147 5.29 18.39 10.52
N THR A 148 5.13 18.21 9.20
CA THR A 148 4.88 16.93 8.52
C THR A 148 5.68 16.84 7.23
N ALA A 149 6.81 17.53 7.15
CA ALA A 149 7.56 17.77 5.92
C ALA A 149 7.88 16.48 5.15
N VAL A 150 8.49 15.49 5.80
CA VAL A 150 8.87 14.21 5.17
C VAL A 150 7.65 13.46 4.65
N TYR A 151 6.58 13.36 5.45
CA TYR A 151 5.36 12.67 5.04
C TYR A 151 4.73 13.30 3.80
N TYR A 152 4.55 14.63 3.79
CA TYR A 152 3.95 15.34 2.65
C TYR A 152 4.81 15.21 1.40
N ALA A 153 6.13 15.33 1.54
CA ALA A 153 7.07 15.13 0.44
C ALA A 153 6.96 13.70 -0.15
N THR A 154 6.87 12.66 0.72
CA THR A 154 6.68 11.29 0.22
C THR A 154 5.35 11.10 -0.49
N LYS A 155 4.28 11.79 -0.06
CA LYS A 155 2.96 11.69 -0.70
C LYS A 155 2.89 12.49 -2.00
N ALA A 156 3.62 13.61 -2.11
CA ALA A 156 3.83 14.32 -3.37
C ALA A 156 4.58 13.45 -4.39
N TYR A 157 5.64 12.75 -3.93
CA TYR A 157 6.33 11.73 -4.75
C TYR A 157 5.35 10.68 -5.29
N VAL A 158 4.54 10.07 -4.41
CA VAL A 158 3.59 9.02 -4.82
C VAL A 158 2.61 9.52 -5.85
N LEU A 159 2.07 10.73 -5.69
CA LEU A 159 1.14 11.32 -6.66
C LEU A 159 1.81 11.53 -8.02
N SER A 160 2.93 12.25 -8.06
CA SER A 160 3.67 12.54 -9.30
C SER A 160 4.12 11.26 -10.02
N PHE A 161 4.65 10.29 -9.26
CA PHE A 161 5.04 8.97 -9.77
C PHE A 161 3.84 8.24 -10.41
N THR A 162 2.69 8.26 -9.73
CA THR A 162 1.49 7.56 -10.20
C THR A 162 0.92 8.20 -11.47
N GLU A 163 0.90 9.52 -11.55
CA GLU A 163 0.40 10.25 -12.72
C GLU A 163 1.28 10.00 -13.96
N ALA A 164 2.61 10.03 -13.81
CA ALA A 164 3.53 9.71 -14.89
C ALA A 164 3.34 8.24 -15.35
N LEU A 165 3.28 7.32 -14.41
CA LEU A 165 3.14 5.90 -14.71
C LEU A 165 1.79 5.57 -15.34
N ALA A 166 0.72 6.29 -14.99
CA ALA A 166 -0.59 6.12 -15.58
C ALA A 166 -0.57 6.35 -17.10
N GLU A 167 0.26 7.28 -17.58
CA GLU A 167 0.45 7.53 -19.01
C GLU A 167 1.27 6.43 -19.68
N GLU A 168 2.40 6.03 -19.07
CA GLU A 168 3.30 5.00 -19.59
C GLU A 168 2.63 3.63 -19.71
N MET A 169 1.70 3.30 -18.81
CA MET A 169 1.08 1.97 -18.74
C MET A 169 -0.16 1.80 -19.63
N LYS A 170 -0.62 2.85 -20.30
CA LYS A 170 -1.80 2.79 -21.19
C LYS A 170 -1.61 1.80 -22.34
N GLU A 171 -0.43 1.75 -22.93
CA GLU A 171 -0.12 0.87 -24.05
C GLU A 171 -0.17 -0.63 -23.68
N TYR A 172 -0.10 -0.96 -22.37
CA TYR A 172 -0.13 -2.32 -21.85
C TYR A 172 -1.49 -2.74 -21.26
N ASN A 173 -2.55 -1.97 -21.48
CA ASN A 173 -3.87 -2.18 -20.86
C ASN A 173 -3.80 -2.27 -19.32
N ILE A 174 -2.90 -1.53 -18.70
CA ILE A 174 -2.77 -1.44 -17.24
C ILE A 174 -3.29 -0.09 -16.79
N THR A 175 -4.29 -0.12 -15.90
CA THR A 175 -4.82 1.10 -15.28
C THR A 175 -4.02 1.44 -14.03
N VAL A 176 -3.45 2.63 -13.96
CA VAL A 176 -2.76 3.14 -12.77
C VAL A 176 -3.49 4.36 -12.24
N SER A 177 -3.77 4.39 -10.93
CA SER A 177 -4.56 5.45 -10.31
C SER A 177 -3.98 5.86 -8.95
N ALA A 178 -4.14 7.13 -8.58
CA ALA A 178 -3.85 7.64 -7.26
C ALA A 178 -5.13 7.87 -6.45
N LEU A 179 -5.17 7.38 -5.22
CA LEU A 179 -6.20 7.75 -4.25
C LEU A 179 -5.62 8.80 -3.30
N CYS A 180 -6.20 10.00 -3.26
CA CYS A 180 -5.74 11.11 -2.42
C CYS A 180 -6.73 11.38 -1.28
N PRO A 181 -6.77 10.55 -0.22
CA PRO A 181 -7.70 10.76 0.88
C PRO A 181 -7.34 12.01 1.69
N GLY A 182 -8.38 12.70 2.13
CA GLY A 182 -8.26 13.74 3.16
C GLY A 182 -8.07 13.15 4.56
N ALA A 183 -8.21 14.00 5.58
CA ALA A 183 -8.12 13.60 6.97
C ALA A 183 -9.22 12.57 7.32
N THR A 184 -8.84 11.31 7.33
CA THR A 184 -9.74 10.18 7.58
C THR A 184 -9.59 9.71 9.03
N LYS A 185 -10.71 9.40 9.70
CA LYS A 185 -10.72 8.89 11.08
C LYS A 185 -10.16 7.46 11.12
N THR A 186 -8.84 7.34 11.24
CA THR A 186 -8.10 6.07 11.30
C THR A 186 -7.10 6.07 12.46
N ASN A 187 -6.46 4.94 12.70
CA ASN A 187 -5.36 4.85 13.67
C ASN A 187 -4.07 5.55 13.19
N PHE A 188 -4.03 6.07 11.96
CA PHE A 188 -2.87 6.77 11.40
C PHE A 188 -2.49 7.99 12.24
N SER A 189 -3.46 8.86 12.57
CA SER A 189 -3.24 10.08 13.39
C SER A 189 -2.67 9.76 14.77
N LYS A 190 -3.13 8.66 15.39
CA LYS A 190 -2.61 8.23 16.71
C LYS A 190 -1.14 7.79 16.61
N LYS A 191 -0.79 7.06 15.56
CA LYS A 191 0.58 6.58 15.30
C LYS A 191 1.51 7.71 14.88
N ALA A 192 0.99 8.75 14.22
CA ALA A 192 1.75 9.93 13.81
C ALA A 192 2.10 10.87 14.96
N GLY A 193 1.66 10.61 16.20
CA GLY A 193 1.99 11.43 17.36
C GLY A 193 1.21 12.74 17.48
N LYS A 194 0.09 12.87 16.79
CA LYS A 194 -0.77 14.04 16.91
C LYS A 194 -1.35 14.08 18.33
N LYS A 195 -0.70 14.83 19.24
CA LYS A 195 -1.37 15.26 20.48
C LYS A 195 -2.49 16.22 20.07
N ARG A 196 -3.68 15.96 20.57
CA ARG A 196 -4.83 16.89 20.46
C ARG A 196 -4.52 18.19 21.18
#